data_1d74a872b91c8a0ed2e509d335edfb37
#
_entry.id   1d74a872b91c8a0ed2e509d335edfb37
#
_cell.length_a   1.000
_cell.length_b   1.000
_cell.length_c   1.000
_cell.angle_alpha   90.00
_cell.angle_beta   90.00
_cell.angle_gamma   90.00
#
_symmetry.space_group_name_H-M   'P 1'
#
loop_
_entity.id
_entity.type
_entity.pdbx_description
1 polymer ?
#
loop_
_entity_poly.entity_id
_entity_poly.type
_entity_poly.pdbx_seq_one_letter_code
_entity_poly.pdbx_strand_id
1 'polypeptide(L)'
;MPTVSQPKNLGDLLKYEAPNLYSRDQDTVAAAQNLSLGTVVGRETATAKLKVIDPSATDGTEIAVGVLGNDVDATLIDREDAILIARHAIVARGALVWPTGLTVAQKATAVAQLTALGVLVRDSA
;
A
#
# COMPACT_ATOMS: atom_id res chain seq x y z
N MET A 1 -26.95 19.56 6.71
CA MET A 1 -26.75 18.80 5.47
C MET A 1 -25.82 17.63 5.75
N PRO A 2 -26.23 16.41 5.44
CA PRO A 2 -25.34 15.28 5.66
C PRO A 2 -24.13 15.41 4.77
N THR A 3 -22.99 15.12 5.35
CA THR A 3 -21.74 15.03 4.59
C THR A 3 -21.75 13.74 3.80
N VAL A 4 -21.60 13.85 2.49
CA VAL A 4 -21.45 12.67 1.64
C VAL A 4 -19.98 12.26 1.71
N SER A 5 -19.73 11.14 2.36
CA SER A 5 -18.41 10.56 2.38
C SER A 5 -18.21 9.74 1.13
N GLN A 6 -17.30 10.18 0.27
CA GLN A 6 -16.95 9.42 -0.94
C GLN A 6 -15.76 8.52 -0.63
N PRO A 7 -15.79 7.26 -1.07
CA PRO A 7 -14.63 6.40 -0.94
C PRO A 7 -13.47 6.99 -1.74
N LYS A 8 -12.27 6.81 -1.22
CA LYS A 8 -11.04 7.20 -1.86
C LYS A 8 -10.89 6.46 -3.17
N ASN A 9 -10.48 7.16 -4.22
CA ASN A 9 -10.20 6.54 -5.52
C ASN A 9 -8.71 6.62 -5.83
N LEU A 10 -8.30 5.96 -6.91
CA LEU A 10 -6.89 5.89 -7.29
C LEU A 10 -6.29 7.28 -7.55
N GLY A 11 -7.06 8.22 -8.08
CA GLY A 11 -6.59 9.58 -8.33
C GLY A 11 -6.31 10.37 -7.05
N ASP A 12 -6.94 10.00 -5.93
CA ASP A 12 -6.65 10.61 -4.63
C ASP A 12 -5.29 10.16 -4.10
N LEU A 13 -4.87 8.96 -4.44
CA LEU A 13 -3.60 8.37 -4.01
C LEU A 13 -2.48 8.63 -5.01
N LEU A 14 -2.67 8.25 -6.25
CA LEU A 14 -1.64 8.19 -7.26
C LEU A 14 -1.56 9.50 -8.01
N LYS A 15 -0.50 10.27 -7.81
CA LYS A 15 -0.28 11.58 -8.42
C LYS A 15 0.59 11.53 -9.64
N TYR A 16 1.38 10.48 -9.80
CA TYR A 16 2.19 10.20 -10.96
C TYR A 16 2.51 8.72 -11.04
N GLU A 17 2.54 8.18 -12.24
CA GLU A 17 3.09 6.85 -12.48
C GLU A 17 3.81 6.83 -13.83
N ALA A 18 4.75 5.91 -13.97
CA ALA A 18 5.48 5.75 -15.22
C ALA A 18 4.57 5.23 -16.33
N PRO A 19 4.89 5.53 -17.61
CA PRO A 19 4.08 5.08 -18.74
C PRO A 19 3.99 3.55 -18.84
N ASN A 20 2.95 3.09 -19.54
CA ASN A 20 2.73 1.68 -19.84
C ASN A 20 2.52 0.82 -18.59
N LEU A 21 1.98 1.43 -17.52
CA LEU A 21 1.70 0.75 -16.24
C LEU A 21 2.94 0.13 -15.59
N TYR A 22 4.13 0.65 -15.92
CA TYR A 22 5.38 0.14 -15.36
C TYR A 22 5.41 0.19 -13.83
N SER A 23 4.72 1.17 -13.23
CA SER A 23 4.67 1.35 -11.78
C SER A 23 3.83 0.30 -11.06
N ARG A 24 2.99 -0.43 -11.77
CA ARG A 24 2.00 -1.34 -11.20
C ARG A 24 2.40 -2.79 -11.41
N ASP A 25 2.24 -3.59 -10.37
CA ASP A 25 2.30 -5.04 -10.44
C ASP A 25 0.95 -5.63 -10.04
N GLN A 26 0.53 -6.70 -10.68
CA GLN A 26 -0.58 -7.51 -10.18
C GLN A 26 -0.01 -8.50 -9.17
N ASP A 27 -0.68 -8.62 -8.02
CA ASP A 27 -0.12 -9.40 -6.93
C ASP A 27 -1.24 -10.06 -6.11
N THR A 28 -0.84 -10.89 -5.16
CA THR A 28 -1.76 -11.64 -4.30
C THR A 28 -1.74 -11.07 -2.89
N VAL A 29 -2.93 -10.76 -2.37
CA VAL A 29 -3.14 -10.44 -0.95
C VAL A 29 -3.50 -11.72 -0.21
N ALA A 30 -2.80 -11.99 0.88
CA ALA A 30 -3.03 -13.19 1.68
C ALA A 30 -4.42 -13.21 2.31
N ALA A 31 -4.98 -14.40 2.50
CA ALA A 31 -6.23 -14.58 3.23
C ALA A 31 -6.16 -13.97 4.63
N ALA A 32 -7.31 -13.62 5.18
CA ALA A 32 -7.49 -12.95 6.47
C ALA A 32 -7.04 -11.48 6.46
N GLN A 33 -6.93 -10.88 5.29
CA GLN A 33 -6.63 -9.46 5.12
C GLN A 33 -7.79 -8.78 4.38
N ASN A 34 -8.23 -7.65 4.90
CA ASN A 34 -9.18 -6.78 4.19
C ASN A 34 -8.52 -5.41 4.07
N LEU A 35 -8.00 -5.11 2.89
CA LEU A 35 -7.14 -3.96 2.68
C LEU A 35 -7.79 -2.96 1.75
N SER A 36 -7.75 -1.70 2.11
CA SER A 36 -8.27 -0.61 1.29
C SER A 36 -7.19 -0.02 0.40
N LEU A 37 -7.63 0.65 -0.66
CA LEU A 37 -6.75 1.45 -1.51
C LEU A 37 -5.91 2.40 -0.64
N GLY A 38 -4.62 2.46 -0.89
CA GLY A 38 -3.70 3.30 -0.14
C GLY A 38 -2.98 2.59 1.00
N THR A 39 -3.34 1.34 1.31
CA THR A 39 -2.66 0.59 2.36
C THR A 39 -1.21 0.34 1.99
N VAL A 40 -0.31 0.67 2.91
CA VAL A 40 1.11 0.33 2.78
C VAL A 40 1.27 -1.13 3.13
N VAL A 41 1.87 -1.90 2.25
CA VAL A 41 1.95 -3.36 2.39
C VAL A 41 3.39 -3.84 2.42
N GLY A 42 3.58 -4.96 3.12
CA GLY A 42 4.80 -5.77 3.07
C GLY A 42 4.53 -7.08 2.36
N ARG A 43 5.58 -7.82 2.11
CA ARG A 43 5.49 -9.14 1.45
C ARG A 43 6.01 -10.21 2.39
N GLU A 44 5.18 -11.20 2.68
CA GLU A 44 5.62 -12.35 3.46
C GLU A 44 6.62 -13.17 2.65
N THR A 45 7.82 -13.35 3.19
CA THR A 45 8.92 -13.99 2.47
C THR A 45 8.60 -15.44 2.07
N ALA A 46 7.94 -16.18 2.96
CA ALA A 46 7.68 -17.61 2.73
C ALA A 46 6.66 -17.86 1.61
N THR A 47 5.68 -16.97 1.44
CA THR A 47 4.57 -17.15 0.48
C THR A 47 4.60 -16.16 -0.66
N ALA A 48 5.39 -15.10 -0.56
CA ALA A 48 5.42 -13.95 -1.46
C ALA A 48 4.11 -13.17 -1.54
N LYS A 49 3.18 -13.38 -0.59
CA LYS A 49 1.88 -12.72 -0.56
C LYS A 49 1.94 -11.40 0.19
N LEU A 50 1.08 -10.47 -0.21
CA LEU A 50 1.01 -9.15 0.42
C LEU A 50 0.16 -9.22 1.69
N LYS A 51 0.61 -8.50 2.70
CA LYS A 51 -0.14 -8.23 3.94
C LYS A 51 0.07 -6.77 4.31
N VAL A 52 -0.79 -6.23 5.17
CA VAL A 52 -0.55 -4.90 5.72
C VAL A 52 0.82 -4.88 6.39
N ILE A 53 1.52 -3.75 6.25
CA ILE A 53 2.85 -3.61 6.87
C ILE A 53 2.78 -3.86 8.38
N ASP A 54 3.76 -4.60 8.90
CA ASP A 54 3.87 -4.90 10.33
C ASP A 54 5.32 -4.75 10.78
N PRO A 55 5.69 -3.56 11.28
CA PRO A 55 7.09 -3.28 11.64
C PRO A 55 7.64 -4.18 12.75
N SER A 56 6.79 -4.84 13.52
CA SER A 56 7.24 -5.76 14.57
C SER A 56 7.35 -7.20 14.10
N ALA A 57 6.99 -7.50 12.87
CA ALA A 57 7.13 -8.85 12.31
C ALA A 57 8.56 -9.14 11.89
N THR A 58 8.83 -10.43 11.68
CA THR A 58 10.14 -10.91 11.19
C THR A 58 9.98 -11.81 9.97
N ASP A 59 8.79 -11.81 9.34
CA ASP A 59 8.44 -12.70 8.23
C ASP A 59 8.56 -12.03 6.85
N GLY A 60 9.07 -10.81 6.78
CA GLY A 60 9.18 -10.00 5.57
C GLY A 60 8.19 -8.84 5.51
N THR A 61 7.08 -8.90 6.24
CA THR A 61 6.06 -7.85 6.24
C THR A 61 6.47 -6.60 7.02
N GLU A 62 7.62 -6.63 7.70
CA GLU A 62 8.19 -5.46 8.37
C GLU A 62 8.77 -4.44 7.38
N ILE A 63 8.97 -4.83 6.12
CA ILE A 63 9.54 -3.97 5.08
C ILE A 63 8.45 -3.60 4.08
N ALA A 64 8.28 -2.30 3.83
CA ALA A 64 7.32 -1.82 2.84
C ALA A 64 7.79 -2.18 1.42
N VAL A 65 6.92 -2.82 0.64
CA VAL A 65 7.20 -3.19 -0.75
C VAL A 65 6.37 -2.40 -1.75
N GLY A 66 5.40 -1.65 -1.28
CA GLY A 66 4.57 -0.82 -2.14
C GLY A 66 3.32 -0.35 -1.45
N VAL A 67 2.43 0.25 -2.24
CA VAL A 67 1.15 0.80 -1.79
C VAL A 67 0.05 0.16 -2.63
N LEU A 68 -1.03 -0.26 -1.97
CA LEU A 68 -2.14 -0.92 -2.66
C LEU A 68 -2.93 0.08 -3.49
N GLY A 69 -3.16 -0.24 -4.76
CA GLY A 69 -3.84 0.63 -5.72
C GLY A 69 -5.32 0.33 -5.93
N ASN A 70 -5.88 -0.59 -5.16
CA ASN A 70 -7.31 -0.91 -5.17
C ASN A 70 -7.74 -1.47 -3.82
N ASP A 71 -9.05 -1.56 -3.60
CA ASP A 71 -9.59 -2.24 -2.42
C ASP A 71 -9.55 -3.75 -2.68
N VAL A 72 -9.06 -4.50 -1.69
CA VAL A 72 -8.97 -5.97 -1.79
C VAL A 72 -9.51 -6.59 -0.52
N ASP A 73 -10.62 -7.29 -0.62
CA ASP A 73 -11.19 -8.04 0.49
C ASP A 73 -10.77 -9.50 0.37
N ALA A 74 -9.72 -9.87 1.09
CA ALA A 74 -9.20 -11.23 1.16
C ALA A 74 -9.54 -11.90 2.50
N THR A 75 -10.64 -11.48 3.13
CA THR A 75 -11.02 -11.97 4.47
C THR A 75 -11.10 -13.50 4.52
N LEU A 76 -11.64 -14.13 3.48
CA LEU A 76 -11.89 -15.57 3.46
C LEU A 76 -10.87 -16.37 2.67
N ILE A 77 -10.36 -15.80 1.57
CA ILE A 77 -9.43 -16.49 0.67
C ILE A 77 -8.39 -15.49 0.17
N ASP A 78 -7.26 -16.01 -0.32
CA ASP A 78 -6.30 -15.20 -1.06
C ASP A 78 -6.96 -14.53 -2.26
N ARG A 79 -6.55 -13.30 -2.57
CA ARG A 79 -7.03 -12.58 -3.74
C ARG A 79 -5.85 -12.22 -4.63
N GLU A 80 -5.96 -12.56 -5.88
CA GLU A 80 -4.88 -12.40 -6.88
C GLU A 80 -5.06 -11.15 -7.74
N ASP A 81 -6.08 -10.37 -7.48
CA ASP A 81 -6.45 -9.18 -8.27
C ASP A 81 -5.96 -7.87 -7.63
N ALA A 82 -5.00 -7.94 -6.71
CA ALA A 82 -4.42 -6.76 -6.10
C ALA A 82 -3.54 -6.01 -7.09
N ILE A 83 -3.65 -4.69 -7.09
CA ILE A 83 -2.76 -3.80 -7.83
C ILE A 83 -1.78 -3.20 -6.84
N LEU A 84 -0.49 -3.48 -7.03
CA LEU A 84 0.57 -2.95 -6.19
C LEU A 84 1.26 -1.80 -6.92
N ILE A 85 1.28 -0.61 -6.31
CA ILE A 85 2.11 0.48 -6.78
C ILE A 85 3.51 0.23 -6.23
N ALA A 86 4.39 -0.28 -7.09
CA ALA A 86 5.64 -0.90 -6.66
C ALA A 86 6.88 -0.07 -6.94
N ARG A 87 6.81 0.87 -7.89
CA ARG A 87 7.97 1.66 -8.32
C ARG A 87 7.58 2.87 -9.14
N HIS A 88 8.48 3.86 -9.22
CA HIS A 88 8.41 5.01 -10.14
C HIS A 88 7.05 5.71 -10.13
N ALA A 89 6.56 6.02 -8.94
CA ALA A 89 5.28 6.66 -8.73
C ALA A 89 5.38 7.75 -7.67
N ILE A 90 4.43 8.66 -7.66
CA ILE A 90 4.25 9.65 -6.60
C ILE A 90 2.88 9.41 -5.99
N VAL A 91 2.84 9.22 -4.68
CA VAL A 91 1.59 8.98 -3.94
C VAL A 91 1.37 10.09 -2.92
N ALA A 92 0.10 10.39 -2.65
CA ALA A 92 -0.28 11.40 -1.68
C ALA A 92 -0.18 10.85 -0.26
N ARG A 93 0.57 11.55 0.60
CA ARG A 93 0.76 11.14 2.00
C ARG A 93 -0.57 10.98 2.74
N GLY A 94 -1.49 11.90 2.53
CA GLY A 94 -2.79 11.87 3.21
C GLY A 94 -3.71 10.75 2.77
N ALA A 95 -3.41 10.08 1.65
CA ALA A 95 -4.20 8.95 1.15
C ALA A 95 -3.62 7.59 1.57
N LEU A 96 -2.46 7.57 2.23
CA LEU A 96 -1.89 6.32 2.74
C LEU A 96 -2.69 5.81 3.94
N VAL A 97 -2.86 4.50 3.98
CA VAL A 97 -3.55 3.82 5.08
C VAL A 97 -2.52 3.00 5.85
N TRP A 98 -2.45 3.24 7.14
CA TRP A 98 -1.53 2.60 8.05
C TRP A 98 -2.26 1.71 9.04
N PRO A 99 -1.66 0.61 9.50
CA PRO A 99 -2.26 -0.16 10.59
C PRO A 99 -2.30 0.67 11.88
N THR A 100 -3.25 0.34 12.73
CA THR A 100 -3.41 1.02 14.03
C THR A 100 -2.16 0.84 14.89
N GLY A 101 -1.74 1.90 15.56
CA GLY A 101 -0.66 1.84 16.53
C GLY A 101 0.74 2.06 16.00
N LEU A 102 0.91 2.36 14.71
CA LEU A 102 2.23 2.72 14.20
C LEU A 102 2.71 4.06 14.75
N THR A 103 3.96 4.08 15.18
CA THR A 103 4.60 5.31 15.62
C THR A 103 5.02 6.16 14.42
N VAL A 104 5.29 7.44 14.66
CA VAL A 104 5.82 8.34 13.63
C VAL A 104 7.14 7.81 13.06
N ALA A 105 8.01 7.27 13.91
CA ALA A 105 9.28 6.70 13.47
C ALA A 105 9.09 5.47 12.57
N GLN A 106 8.13 4.61 12.88
CA GLN A 106 7.82 3.43 12.05
C GLN A 106 7.26 3.83 10.69
N LYS A 107 6.38 4.83 10.64
CA LYS A 107 5.89 5.38 9.38
C LYS A 107 7.01 5.99 8.55
N ALA A 108 7.90 6.73 9.17
CA ALA A 108 9.05 7.33 8.49
C ALA A 108 9.98 6.25 7.90
N THR A 109 10.20 5.17 8.61
CA THR A 109 10.99 4.04 8.11
C THR A 109 10.32 3.41 6.88
N ALA A 110 9.02 3.19 6.92
CA ALA A 110 8.27 2.64 5.79
C ALA A 110 8.32 3.57 4.57
N VAL A 111 8.16 4.88 4.79
CA VAL A 111 8.26 5.88 3.72
C VAL A 111 9.66 5.86 3.09
N ALA A 112 10.71 5.72 3.89
CA ALA A 112 12.07 5.60 3.37
C ALA A 112 12.25 4.34 2.52
N GLN A 113 11.64 3.22 2.93
CA GLN A 113 11.64 1.97 2.15
C GLN A 113 10.92 2.15 0.82
N LEU A 114 9.77 2.83 0.81
CA LEU A 114 9.05 3.15 -0.43
C LEU A 114 9.89 4.04 -1.34
N THR A 115 10.54 5.05 -0.78
CA THR A 115 11.41 5.96 -1.55
C THR A 115 12.55 5.20 -2.22
N ALA A 116 13.12 4.21 -1.55
CA ALA A 116 14.18 3.38 -2.11
C ALA A 116 13.70 2.56 -3.32
N LEU A 117 12.40 2.27 -3.41
CA LEU A 117 11.79 1.59 -4.55
C LEU A 117 11.42 2.57 -5.69
N GLY A 118 11.54 3.86 -5.46
CA GLY A 118 11.10 4.88 -6.40
C GLY A 118 9.63 5.27 -6.23
N VAL A 119 9.02 4.95 -5.11
CA VAL A 119 7.67 5.41 -4.75
C VAL A 119 7.81 6.60 -3.82
N LEU A 120 7.61 7.80 -4.35
CA LEU A 120 7.76 9.03 -3.60
C LEU A 120 6.46 9.37 -2.90
N VAL A 121 6.56 9.71 -1.62
CA VAL A 121 5.41 10.13 -0.80
C VAL A 121 5.46 11.65 -0.66
N ARG A 122 4.44 12.33 -1.14
CA ARG A 122 4.37 13.80 -1.16
C ARG A 122 3.10 14.26 -0.49
N ASP A 123 3.17 15.44 0.11
CA ASP A 123 1.96 16.09 0.55
C ASP A 123 1.15 16.48 -0.68
N SER A 124 -0.14 16.20 -0.61
CA SER A 124 -1.05 16.50 -1.69
C SER A 124 -1.29 18.01 -1.77
N ALA A 125 -1.25 18.52 -2.96
CA ALA A 125 -1.65 19.91 -3.18
C ALA A 125 -3.16 20.06 -3.05
#